data_64b00a31fe11a8267be7c13120002b11
#
_entry.id   64b00a31fe11a8267be7c13120002b11
#
_cell.length_a   1.000
_cell.length_b   1.000
_cell.length_c   1.000
_cell.angle_alpha   90.00
_cell.angle_beta   90.00
_cell.angle_gamma   90.00
#
_symmetry.space_group_name_H-M   'P 1'
#
loop_
_entity.id
_entity.type
_entity.pdbx_description
1 polymer ?
#
loop_
_entity_poly.entity_id
_entity_poly.type
_entity_poly.pdbx_seq_one_letter_code
_entity_poly.pdbx_strand_id
1 'polypeptide(L)'
;IIYAVYSVFLPEKLADMAESKVEHLLDSIHFPEDLRHLSQDKLEQVCADLRQYIIDVLSENPGHLGASLGTVELTVALHYVFNTPYDRIVWDVGHQAYGHKILTGRKDIFHTLRKFKGISGFPNPAESEYDAFIAGHASNSISAAMGMSVASALKKELDRHVIAVIGDGAMTGGLAFEGLNNASANPNNLLIILNDNDMAIDHSVGGLSQYLVDITTSQAYNLSLIHISEPTRLALIS
;
A
#
# COMPACT_ATOMS: atom_id res chain seq x y z
N ILE A 1 -0.16 -15.85 1.23
CA ILE A 1 -1.54 -15.41 1.53
C ILE A 1 -1.78 -14.18 0.66
N ILE A 2 -2.83 -14.21 -0.15
CA ILE A 2 -3.22 -13.09 -1.02
C ILE A 2 -4.36 -12.35 -0.31
N TYR A 3 -4.18 -11.06 -0.07
CA TYR A 3 -5.23 -10.17 0.44
C TYR A 3 -5.63 -9.19 -0.65
N ALA A 4 -6.94 -9.08 -0.92
CA ALA A 4 -7.51 -8.02 -1.74
C ALA A 4 -8.00 -6.91 -0.80
N VAL A 5 -7.52 -5.70 -1.00
CA VAL A 5 -7.95 -4.52 -0.24
C VAL A 5 -8.82 -3.67 -1.15
N TYR A 6 -10.09 -3.56 -0.80
CA TYR A 6 -11.00 -2.63 -1.46
C TYR A 6 -10.99 -1.30 -0.72
N SER A 7 -10.76 -0.21 -1.45
CA SER A 7 -11.01 1.12 -0.91
C SER A 7 -12.51 1.39 -0.92
N VAL A 8 -13.13 1.33 0.25
CA VAL A 8 -14.52 1.77 0.42
C VAL A 8 -14.51 3.29 0.42
N PHE A 9 -15.07 3.90 -0.62
CA PHE A 9 -15.41 5.32 -0.61
C PHE A 9 -16.48 5.56 0.45
N LEU A 10 -16.15 6.28 1.52
CA LEU A 10 -17.15 6.79 2.47
C LEU A 10 -17.78 8.07 1.90
N PRO A 11 -19.11 8.10 1.73
CA PRO A 11 -19.79 9.32 1.32
C PRO A 11 -19.95 10.30 2.48
N GLU A 12 -19.71 11.56 2.18
CA GLU A 12 -20.28 12.77 2.76
C GLU A 12 -20.55 12.85 4.28
N LYS A 13 -19.53 13.29 5.03
CA LYS A 13 -19.71 14.13 6.24
C LYS A 13 -18.57 15.14 6.36
N LEU A 14 -18.46 16.05 5.43
CA LEU A 14 -17.44 17.12 5.45
C LEU A 14 -18.11 18.49 5.26
N ALA A 15 -19.00 18.86 6.14
CA ALA A 15 -19.61 20.20 6.06
C ALA A 15 -19.95 20.86 7.41
N ASP A 16 -19.40 20.44 8.54
CA ASP A 16 -19.59 21.17 9.80
C ASP A 16 -18.44 20.88 10.80
N MET A 17 -17.26 21.39 10.51
CA MET A 17 -16.25 21.59 11.56
C MET A 17 -15.69 23.00 11.42
N ALA A 18 -16.22 23.90 12.28
CA ALA A 18 -15.66 25.21 12.52
C ALA A 18 -14.16 25.11 12.88
N GLU A 19 -13.39 26.14 12.46
CA GLU A 19 -11.96 26.37 12.70
C GLU A 19 -11.54 26.17 14.17
N SER A 20 -11.38 24.93 14.59
CA SER A 20 -10.43 24.57 15.62
C SER A 20 -9.09 24.32 14.90
N LYS A 21 -7.95 24.80 15.43
CA LYS A 21 -6.63 24.38 14.98
C LYS A 21 -6.60 22.85 14.98
N VAL A 22 -6.87 22.23 13.84
CA VAL A 22 -6.73 20.80 13.66
C VAL A 22 -5.24 20.54 13.71
N GLU A 23 -4.77 19.96 14.79
CA GLU A 23 -3.41 19.50 14.92
C GLU A 23 -3.23 18.36 13.92
N HIS A 24 -2.54 18.60 12.82
CA HIS A 24 -2.28 17.58 11.81
C HIS A 24 -1.28 16.58 12.38
N LEU A 25 -1.73 15.36 12.66
CA LEU A 25 -0.86 14.30 13.19
C LEU A 25 0.30 13.99 12.25
N LEU A 26 0.10 14.14 10.95
CA LEU A 26 1.14 13.97 9.95
C LEU A 26 2.35 14.89 10.18
N ASP A 27 2.19 16.05 10.83
CA ASP A 27 3.30 16.98 11.10
C ASP A 27 4.31 16.39 12.07
N SER A 28 3.87 15.54 12.98
CA SER A 28 4.72 14.85 13.95
C SER A 28 5.35 13.55 13.40
N ILE A 29 4.96 13.10 12.20
CA ILE A 29 5.44 11.86 11.59
C ILE A 29 6.51 12.20 10.55
N HIS A 30 7.75 11.81 10.82
CA HIS A 30 8.87 11.93 9.89
C HIS A 30 9.26 10.56 9.31
N PHE A 31 9.20 9.51 10.14
CA PHE A 31 9.56 8.15 9.77
C PHE A 31 8.50 7.16 10.25
N PRO A 32 8.47 5.93 9.72
CA PRO A 32 7.52 4.90 10.14
C PRO A 32 7.58 4.57 11.63
N GLU A 33 8.70 4.81 12.28
CA GLU A 33 8.84 4.62 13.72
C GLU A 33 7.92 5.56 14.50
N ASP A 34 7.81 6.82 14.10
CA ASP A 34 6.92 7.79 14.73
C ASP A 34 5.46 7.34 14.62
N LEU A 35 5.08 6.82 13.42
CA LEU A 35 3.75 6.28 13.19
C LEU A 35 3.45 5.08 14.11
N ARG A 36 4.41 4.19 14.36
CA ARG A 36 4.23 3.01 15.23
C ARG A 36 4.06 3.36 16.70
N HIS A 37 4.44 4.56 17.13
CA HIS A 37 4.21 5.04 18.50
C HIS A 37 2.79 5.58 18.72
N LEU A 38 2.00 5.77 17.65
CA LEU A 38 0.62 6.21 17.77
C LEU A 38 -0.31 5.06 18.17
N SER A 39 -1.38 5.38 18.89
CA SER A 39 -2.46 4.43 19.12
C SER A 39 -3.30 4.21 17.85
N GLN A 40 -3.93 3.04 17.74
CA GLN A 40 -4.69 2.67 16.53
C GLN A 40 -5.82 3.64 16.19
N ASP A 41 -6.47 4.22 17.19
CA ASP A 41 -7.55 5.21 17.02
C ASP A 41 -7.09 6.50 16.32
N LYS A 42 -5.77 6.76 16.26
CA LYS A 42 -5.19 7.91 15.56
C LYS A 42 -4.91 7.66 14.08
N LEU A 43 -4.89 6.40 13.64
CA LEU A 43 -4.48 6.06 12.27
C LEU A 43 -5.46 6.59 11.23
N GLU A 44 -6.75 6.67 11.54
CA GLU A 44 -7.74 7.25 10.65
C GLU A 44 -7.44 8.74 10.38
N GLN A 45 -7.09 9.50 11.41
CA GLN A 45 -6.69 10.90 11.26
C GLN A 45 -5.40 11.04 10.44
N VAL A 46 -4.41 10.16 10.67
CA VAL A 46 -3.18 10.14 9.86
C VAL A 46 -3.51 9.88 8.39
N CYS A 47 -4.42 8.94 8.08
CA CYS A 47 -4.87 8.69 6.72
C CYS A 47 -5.53 9.93 6.10
N ALA A 48 -6.38 10.64 6.86
CA ALA A 48 -7.02 11.86 6.40
C ALA A 48 -5.99 12.96 6.11
N ASP A 49 -5.06 13.20 7.02
CA ASP A 49 -3.99 14.19 6.86
C ASP A 49 -3.09 13.86 5.66
N LEU A 50 -2.68 12.59 5.53
CA LEU A 50 -1.85 12.12 4.42
C LEU A 50 -2.56 12.29 3.06
N ARG A 51 -3.85 11.98 3.01
CA ARG A 51 -4.67 12.15 1.81
C ARG A 51 -4.75 13.62 1.42
N GLN A 52 -5.02 14.50 2.38
CA GLN A 52 -5.10 15.93 2.11
C GLN A 52 -3.75 16.48 1.64
N TYR A 53 -2.66 16.10 2.29
CA TYR A 53 -1.31 16.51 1.90
C TYR A 53 -0.96 16.09 0.46
N ILE A 54 -1.32 14.86 0.07
CA ILE A 54 -1.12 14.38 -1.32
C ILE A 54 -1.93 15.24 -2.30
N ILE A 55 -3.19 15.54 -1.98
CA ILE A 55 -4.05 16.38 -2.83
C ILE A 55 -3.44 17.78 -3.00
N ASP A 56 -3.03 18.41 -1.90
CA ASP A 56 -2.49 19.76 -1.92
C ASP A 56 -1.23 19.85 -2.80
N VAL A 57 -0.28 18.93 -2.61
CA VAL A 57 0.95 18.94 -3.41
C VAL A 57 0.68 18.61 -4.87
N LEU A 58 -0.19 17.65 -5.17
CA LEU A 58 -0.48 17.27 -6.56
C LEU A 58 -1.43 18.24 -7.27
N SER A 59 -2.07 19.14 -6.56
CA SER A 59 -2.79 20.26 -7.20
C SER A 59 -1.85 21.21 -7.97
N GLU A 60 -0.58 21.28 -7.55
CA GLU A 60 0.46 22.10 -8.14
C GLU A 60 1.52 21.32 -8.93
N ASN A 61 1.60 20.01 -8.72
CA ASN A 61 2.61 19.13 -9.31
C ASN A 61 1.98 18.00 -10.14
N PRO A 62 2.57 17.63 -11.28
CA PRO A 62 2.10 16.48 -12.03
C PRO A 62 2.35 15.17 -11.26
N GLY A 63 1.38 14.28 -11.26
CA GLY A 63 1.51 12.97 -10.58
C GLY A 63 0.32 12.05 -10.74
N HIS A 64 0.42 10.87 -10.12
CA HIS A 64 -0.62 9.84 -10.13
C HIS A 64 -1.51 10.01 -8.89
N LEU A 65 -2.47 10.95 -8.95
CA LEU A 65 -3.33 11.28 -7.82
C LEU A 65 -4.20 10.08 -7.40
N GLY A 66 -5.04 9.57 -8.31
CA GLY A 66 -6.01 8.51 -7.99
C GLY A 66 -5.36 7.25 -7.44
N ALA A 67 -4.29 6.76 -8.08
CA ALA A 67 -3.56 5.57 -7.62
C ALA A 67 -2.97 5.76 -6.21
N SER A 68 -2.46 6.94 -5.90
CA SER A 68 -1.86 7.22 -4.59
C SER A 68 -2.90 7.45 -3.49
N LEU A 69 -4.06 8.05 -3.82
CA LEU A 69 -5.17 8.16 -2.88
C LEU A 69 -5.79 6.81 -2.53
N GLY A 70 -5.84 5.88 -3.49
CA GLY A 70 -6.34 4.52 -3.29
C GLY A 70 -5.45 3.64 -2.41
N THR A 71 -4.23 4.06 -2.09
CA THR A 71 -3.28 3.30 -1.25
C THR A 71 -2.96 3.96 0.08
N VAL A 72 -3.65 5.01 0.48
CA VAL A 72 -3.35 5.76 1.72
C VAL A 72 -3.47 4.85 2.94
N GLU A 73 -4.62 4.23 3.16
CA GLU A 73 -4.88 3.35 4.30
C GLU A 73 -3.93 2.14 4.29
N LEU A 74 -3.73 1.55 3.12
CA LEU A 74 -2.80 0.44 2.94
C LEU A 74 -1.37 0.84 3.34
N THR A 75 -0.93 2.02 2.89
CA THR A 75 0.41 2.52 3.18
C THR A 75 0.60 2.78 4.68
N VAL A 76 -0.36 3.43 5.33
CA VAL A 76 -0.34 3.67 6.78
C VAL A 76 -0.32 2.33 7.52
N ALA A 77 -1.18 1.38 7.17
CA ALA A 77 -1.23 0.06 7.80
C ALA A 77 0.09 -0.71 7.64
N LEU A 78 0.69 -0.70 6.45
CA LEU A 78 1.95 -1.38 6.19
C LEU A 78 3.09 -0.81 7.04
N HIS A 79 3.21 0.52 7.11
CA HIS A 79 4.26 1.15 7.91
C HIS A 79 4.00 1.09 9.42
N TYR A 80 2.75 0.90 9.83
CA TYR A 80 2.38 0.69 11.23
C TYR A 80 2.72 -0.72 11.70
N VAL A 81 2.44 -1.74 10.86
CA VAL A 81 2.57 -3.16 11.23
C VAL A 81 4.00 -3.67 11.01
N PHE A 82 4.63 -3.31 9.88
CA PHE A 82 5.93 -3.84 9.49
C PHE A 82 7.08 -2.91 9.89
N ASN A 83 8.18 -3.51 10.32
CA ASN A 83 9.37 -2.78 10.77
C ASN A 83 10.25 -2.37 9.58
N THR A 84 9.77 -1.43 8.76
CA THR A 84 10.57 -0.85 7.67
C THR A 84 11.65 0.09 8.21
N PRO A 85 12.86 0.13 7.62
CA PRO A 85 13.29 -0.51 6.36
C PRO A 85 13.83 -1.95 6.52
N TYR A 86 13.82 -2.54 7.73
CA TYR A 86 14.23 -3.94 7.90
C TYR A 86 13.31 -4.86 7.10
N ASP A 87 12.01 -4.77 7.29
CA ASP A 87 11.03 -5.35 6.39
C ASP A 87 11.00 -4.57 5.07
N ARG A 88 10.77 -5.25 3.96
CA ARG A 88 10.88 -4.68 2.63
C ARG A 88 9.51 -4.57 1.95
N ILE A 89 9.19 -3.37 1.45
CA ILE A 89 7.98 -3.15 0.64
C ILE A 89 8.39 -2.90 -0.80
N VAL A 90 7.86 -3.70 -1.72
CA VAL A 90 8.07 -3.59 -3.16
C VAL A 90 6.76 -3.13 -3.80
N TRP A 91 6.76 -1.91 -4.32
CA TRP A 91 5.62 -1.32 -5.00
C TRP A 91 5.69 -1.63 -6.50
N ASP A 92 4.69 -2.33 -7.04
CA ASP A 92 4.62 -2.58 -8.48
C ASP A 92 4.45 -1.26 -9.25
N VAL A 93 5.21 -1.07 -10.33
CA VAL A 93 5.36 0.20 -11.05
C VAL A 93 5.90 1.32 -10.13
N GLY A 94 5.35 1.50 -8.94
CA GLY A 94 5.73 2.52 -7.97
C GLY A 94 4.95 3.83 -8.07
N HIS A 95 3.98 3.95 -8.97
CA HIS A 95 3.16 5.13 -9.16
C HIS A 95 2.17 5.38 -8.00
N GLN A 96 1.90 4.37 -7.20
CA GLN A 96 1.01 4.37 -6.03
C GLN A 96 1.76 4.58 -4.70
N ALA A 97 3.07 4.90 -4.72
CA ALA A 97 3.92 4.93 -3.55
C ALA A 97 4.14 6.35 -2.96
N TYR A 98 3.26 7.30 -3.20
CA TYR A 98 3.46 8.66 -2.71
C TYR A 98 3.32 8.73 -1.18
N GLY A 99 2.32 8.07 -0.61
CA GLY A 99 2.21 7.95 0.84
C GLY A 99 3.45 7.32 1.48
N HIS A 100 4.00 6.27 0.85
CA HIS A 100 5.26 5.66 1.29
C HIS A 100 6.40 6.67 1.31
N LYS A 101 6.58 7.49 0.26
CA LYS A 101 7.63 8.53 0.26
C LYS A 101 7.44 9.56 1.37
N ILE A 102 6.20 10.00 1.59
CA ILE A 102 5.87 10.99 2.61
C ILE A 102 6.18 10.45 4.02
N LEU A 103 5.77 9.22 4.32
CA LEU A 103 5.96 8.58 5.62
C LEU A 103 7.41 8.09 5.87
N THR A 104 8.28 8.17 4.87
CA THR A 104 9.68 7.71 4.94
C THR A 104 10.69 8.83 4.75
N GLY A 105 10.46 9.97 5.40
CA GLY A 105 11.42 11.08 5.53
C GLY A 105 11.46 12.05 4.37
N ARG A 106 10.52 11.97 3.40
CA ARG A 106 10.50 12.84 2.22
C ARG A 106 9.33 13.84 2.20
N LYS A 107 8.60 13.96 3.31
CA LYS A 107 7.46 14.88 3.43
C LYS A 107 7.86 16.31 3.05
N ASP A 108 8.86 16.86 3.69
CA ASP A 108 9.24 18.27 3.54
C ASP A 108 9.73 18.62 2.13
N ILE A 109 10.28 17.67 1.40
CA ILE A 109 10.77 17.83 0.03
C ILE A 109 9.79 17.27 -1.01
N PHE A 110 8.64 16.75 -0.61
CA PHE A 110 7.68 16.10 -1.51
C PHE A 110 7.14 17.05 -2.59
N HIS A 111 7.09 18.35 -2.31
CA HIS A 111 6.74 19.38 -3.28
C HIS A 111 7.71 19.47 -4.49
N THR A 112 8.89 18.81 -4.42
CA THR A 112 9.84 18.69 -5.52
C THR A 112 9.64 17.45 -6.39
N LEU A 113 8.59 16.67 -6.13
CA LEU A 113 8.26 15.46 -6.85
C LEU A 113 8.27 15.69 -8.37
N ARG A 114 9.02 14.88 -9.12
CA ARG A 114 9.17 14.94 -10.59
C ARG A 114 9.77 16.25 -11.14
N LYS A 115 10.26 17.14 -10.30
CA LYS A 115 10.95 18.36 -10.73
C LYS A 115 12.43 18.09 -10.97
N PHE A 116 13.07 18.97 -11.74
CA PHE A 116 14.53 18.87 -11.97
C PHE A 116 15.28 19.00 -10.64
N LYS A 117 16.17 18.08 -10.36
CA LYS A 117 16.87 17.93 -9.06
C LYS A 117 15.95 17.66 -7.85
N GLY A 118 14.68 17.38 -8.07
CA GLY A 118 13.75 16.94 -7.04
C GLY A 118 13.73 15.42 -6.91
N ILE A 119 12.79 14.92 -6.09
CA ILE A 119 12.62 13.49 -5.87
C ILE A 119 11.94 12.80 -7.05
N SER A 120 12.29 11.53 -7.26
CA SER A 120 11.70 10.66 -8.29
C SER A 120 10.21 10.44 -8.07
N GLY A 121 9.47 10.29 -9.17
CA GLY A 121 8.05 9.91 -9.13
C GLY A 121 7.80 8.46 -8.72
N PHE A 122 8.85 7.64 -8.61
CA PHE A 122 8.81 6.23 -8.22
C PHE A 122 9.77 5.98 -7.05
N PRO A 123 9.61 4.89 -6.28
CA PRO A 123 10.62 4.47 -5.32
C PRO A 123 12.00 4.37 -5.96
N ASN A 124 13.02 4.86 -5.27
CA ASN A 124 14.39 4.87 -5.75
C ASN A 124 15.35 4.58 -4.60
N PRO A 125 16.03 3.42 -4.58
CA PRO A 125 17.00 3.07 -3.52
C PRO A 125 18.14 4.07 -3.36
N ALA A 126 18.42 4.91 -4.36
CA ALA A 126 19.41 5.98 -4.22
C ALA A 126 18.89 7.20 -3.44
N GLU A 127 17.56 7.31 -3.26
CA GLU A 127 16.94 8.40 -2.49
C GLU A 127 16.71 8.01 -1.03
N SER A 128 16.37 6.76 -0.77
CA SER A 128 15.99 6.30 0.56
C SER A 128 16.23 4.81 0.75
N GLU A 129 16.71 4.43 1.93
CA GLU A 129 16.85 3.03 2.32
C GLU A 129 15.50 2.30 2.45
N TYR A 130 14.40 3.03 2.58
CA TYR A 130 13.05 2.48 2.60
C TYR A 130 12.57 2.03 1.22
N ASP A 131 13.16 2.53 0.15
CA ASP A 131 12.83 2.16 -1.23
C ASP A 131 13.58 0.87 -1.60
N ALA A 132 12.97 -0.28 -1.34
CA ALA A 132 13.60 -1.59 -1.51
C ALA A 132 13.89 -1.94 -2.97
N PHE A 133 13.15 -1.39 -3.92
CA PHE A 133 13.23 -1.74 -5.34
C PHE A 133 12.82 -0.56 -6.22
N ILE A 134 13.52 -0.39 -7.33
CA ILE A 134 13.13 0.54 -8.39
C ILE A 134 12.40 -0.23 -9.48
N ALA A 135 11.13 0.11 -9.72
CA ALA A 135 10.33 -0.53 -10.76
C ALA A 135 10.18 0.37 -12.00
N GLY A 136 9.03 0.95 -12.22
CA GLY A 136 8.68 1.71 -13.44
C GLY A 136 7.99 0.85 -14.50
N HIS A 137 8.24 -0.46 -14.53
CA HIS A 137 7.50 -1.44 -15.33
C HIS A 137 6.54 -2.23 -14.45
N ALA A 138 5.40 -2.63 -15.03
CA ALA A 138 4.38 -3.42 -14.33
C ALA A 138 4.77 -4.89 -14.20
N SER A 139 4.12 -5.57 -13.25
CA SER A 139 4.11 -7.04 -13.09
C SER A 139 5.38 -7.66 -12.51
N ASN A 140 6.38 -6.89 -12.10
CA ASN A 140 7.67 -7.40 -11.64
C ASN A 140 7.85 -7.43 -10.11
N SER A 141 6.95 -6.81 -9.36
CA SER A 141 7.06 -6.70 -7.89
C SER A 141 7.09 -8.05 -7.18
N ILE A 142 6.25 -8.99 -7.61
CA ILE A 142 6.14 -10.33 -6.99
C ILE A 142 7.47 -11.08 -7.14
N SER A 143 8.04 -11.11 -8.35
CA SER A 143 9.32 -11.78 -8.62
C SER A 143 10.47 -11.13 -7.85
N ALA A 144 10.49 -9.78 -7.78
CA ALA A 144 11.50 -9.05 -7.02
C ALA A 144 11.39 -9.33 -5.52
N ALA A 145 10.18 -9.25 -4.95
CA ALA A 145 9.93 -9.52 -3.55
C ALA A 145 10.24 -10.99 -3.18
N MET A 146 9.89 -11.93 -4.06
CA MET A 146 10.23 -13.34 -3.89
C MET A 146 11.74 -13.55 -3.83
N GLY A 147 12.51 -12.92 -4.75
CA GLY A 147 13.96 -12.98 -4.71
C GLY A 147 14.55 -12.41 -3.42
N MET A 148 13.98 -11.30 -2.91
CA MET A 148 14.40 -10.72 -1.62
C MET A 148 14.07 -11.65 -0.44
N SER A 149 12.91 -12.30 -0.42
CA SER A 149 12.53 -13.21 0.66
C SER A 149 13.42 -14.47 0.67
N VAL A 150 13.74 -15.01 -0.49
CA VAL A 150 14.70 -16.13 -0.62
C VAL A 150 16.09 -15.70 -0.12
N ALA A 151 16.56 -14.51 -0.51
CA ALA A 151 17.83 -13.97 -0.05
C ALA A 151 17.87 -13.78 1.47
N SER A 152 16.78 -13.33 2.08
CA SER A 152 16.65 -13.22 3.54
C SER A 152 16.72 -14.57 4.23
N ALA A 153 16.03 -15.58 3.69
CA ALA A 153 16.10 -16.94 4.21
C ALA A 153 17.54 -17.52 4.14
N LEU A 154 18.24 -17.33 3.03
CA LEU A 154 19.62 -17.74 2.85
C LEU A 154 20.58 -17.02 3.82
N LYS A 155 20.29 -15.77 4.16
CA LYS A 155 21.04 -15.00 5.17
C LYS A 155 20.64 -15.31 6.61
N LYS A 156 19.65 -16.20 6.81
CA LYS A 156 19.07 -16.53 8.11
C LYS A 156 18.35 -15.36 8.80
N GLU A 157 17.88 -14.40 8.03
CA GLU A 157 17.01 -13.31 8.47
C GLU A 157 15.55 -13.78 8.42
N LEU A 158 15.20 -14.78 9.23
CA LEU A 158 13.96 -15.54 9.15
C LEU A 158 12.74 -14.76 9.65
N ASP A 159 12.95 -13.69 10.38
CA ASP A 159 11.95 -12.77 10.91
C ASP A 159 11.65 -11.59 9.97
N ARG A 160 12.44 -11.42 8.90
CA ARG A 160 12.21 -10.37 7.90
C ARG A 160 11.00 -10.71 7.03
N HIS A 161 10.10 -9.76 6.89
CA HIS A 161 8.99 -9.83 5.95
C HIS A 161 9.33 -9.07 4.66
N VAL A 162 8.86 -9.61 3.55
CA VAL A 162 8.92 -8.92 2.26
C VAL A 162 7.50 -8.82 1.70
N ILE A 163 7.10 -7.62 1.34
CA ILE A 163 5.74 -7.31 0.92
C ILE A 163 5.78 -6.84 -0.54
N ALA A 164 5.00 -7.47 -1.42
CA ALA A 164 4.75 -6.98 -2.77
C ALA A 164 3.36 -6.36 -2.83
N VAL A 165 3.26 -5.10 -3.27
CA VAL A 165 1.98 -4.43 -3.53
C VAL A 165 1.82 -4.28 -5.03
N ILE A 166 0.81 -4.92 -5.59
CA ILE A 166 0.55 -4.96 -7.03
C ILE A 166 -0.90 -4.55 -7.30
N GLY A 167 -1.12 -3.72 -8.33
CA GLY A 167 -2.46 -3.36 -8.79
C GLY A 167 -3.07 -4.43 -9.69
N ASP A 168 -4.40 -4.40 -9.85
CA ASP A 168 -5.19 -5.30 -10.69
C ASP A 168 -4.71 -5.29 -12.15
N GLY A 169 -4.48 -4.11 -12.74
CA GLY A 169 -3.96 -3.98 -14.09
C GLY A 169 -2.56 -4.60 -14.25
N ALA A 170 -1.66 -4.40 -13.29
CA ALA A 170 -0.32 -4.99 -13.31
C ALA A 170 -0.34 -6.51 -13.09
N MET A 171 -1.37 -7.03 -12.40
CA MET A 171 -1.55 -8.45 -12.17
C MET A 171 -1.89 -9.22 -13.46
N THR A 172 -2.35 -8.57 -14.52
CA THR A 172 -2.65 -9.22 -15.80
C THR A 172 -1.41 -9.63 -16.59
N GLY A 173 -0.22 -9.15 -16.22
CA GLY A 173 1.03 -9.48 -16.92
C GLY A 173 1.53 -10.89 -16.60
N GLY A 174 2.06 -11.60 -17.63
CA GLY A 174 2.57 -12.96 -17.48
C GLY A 174 3.63 -13.11 -16.39
N LEU A 175 4.50 -12.11 -16.22
CA LEU A 175 5.55 -12.12 -15.21
C LEU A 175 4.98 -12.15 -13.77
N ALA A 176 3.82 -11.54 -13.52
CA ALA A 176 3.14 -11.63 -12.23
C ALA A 176 2.70 -13.07 -11.94
N PHE A 177 2.14 -13.79 -12.93
CA PHE A 177 1.76 -15.19 -12.79
C PHE A 177 2.96 -16.12 -12.61
N GLU A 178 4.06 -15.88 -13.32
CA GLU A 178 5.31 -16.62 -13.11
C GLU A 178 5.84 -16.41 -11.69
N GLY A 179 5.82 -15.17 -11.21
CA GLY A 179 6.18 -14.83 -9.84
C GLY A 179 5.31 -15.55 -8.81
N LEU A 180 3.99 -15.56 -8.98
CA LEU A 180 3.05 -16.29 -8.11
C LEU A 180 3.30 -17.78 -8.10
N ASN A 181 3.48 -18.37 -9.28
CA ASN A 181 3.77 -19.81 -9.41
C ASN A 181 5.05 -20.18 -8.67
N ASN A 182 6.10 -19.37 -8.81
CA ASN A 182 7.37 -19.59 -8.11
C ASN A 182 7.25 -19.36 -6.60
N ALA A 183 6.52 -18.32 -6.18
CA ALA A 183 6.27 -18.03 -4.77
C ALA A 183 5.54 -19.16 -4.06
N SER A 184 4.62 -19.86 -4.73
CA SER A 184 3.90 -21.02 -4.18
C SER A 184 4.82 -22.21 -3.86
N ALA A 185 5.89 -22.37 -4.61
CA ALA A 185 6.89 -23.42 -4.42
C ALA A 185 7.97 -23.08 -3.38
N ASN A 186 8.07 -21.83 -2.99
CA ASN A 186 9.09 -21.32 -2.07
C ASN A 186 8.43 -20.57 -0.89
N PRO A 187 7.91 -21.30 0.12
CA PRO A 187 7.23 -20.69 1.25
C PRO A 187 8.25 -19.95 2.15
N ASN A 188 8.28 -18.64 2.01
CA ASN A 188 9.08 -17.72 2.83
C ASN A 188 8.15 -16.63 3.39
N ASN A 189 8.70 -15.70 4.18
CA ASN A 189 7.95 -14.55 4.70
C ASN A 189 7.65 -13.53 3.59
N LEU A 190 6.88 -13.94 2.60
CA LEU A 190 6.41 -13.12 1.49
C LEU A 190 4.92 -12.89 1.62
N LEU A 191 4.52 -11.61 1.66
CA LEU A 191 3.14 -11.16 1.59
C LEU A 191 2.90 -10.52 0.22
N ILE A 192 1.88 -10.96 -0.49
CA ILE A 192 1.45 -10.37 -1.76
C ILE A 192 0.10 -9.72 -1.53
N ILE A 193 0.03 -8.42 -1.80
CA ILE A 193 -1.18 -7.62 -1.67
C ILE A 193 -1.62 -7.19 -3.06
N LEU A 194 -2.78 -7.67 -3.47
CA LEU A 194 -3.46 -7.19 -4.66
C LEU A 194 -4.32 -5.98 -4.26
N ASN A 195 -3.95 -4.81 -4.79
CA ASN A 195 -4.72 -3.59 -4.63
C ASN A 195 -5.63 -3.42 -5.86
N ASP A 196 -6.89 -3.76 -5.68
CA ASP A 196 -7.92 -3.61 -6.70
C ASP A 196 -8.84 -2.46 -6.30
N ASN A 197 -8.74 -1.36 -7.03
CA ASN A 197 -9.51 -0.13 -6.79
C ASN A 197 -10.31 0.32 -8.01
N ASP A 198 -10.49 -0.56 -8.99
CA ASP A 198 -11.15 -0.30 -10.29
C ASP A 198 -10.59 0.94 -11.04
N MET A 199 -9.40 1.41 -10.64
CA MET A 199 -8.75 2.61 -11.20
C MET A 199 -7.55 2.21 -12.06
N ALA A 200 -7.80 1.45 -13.12
CA ALA A 200 -6.84 1.30 -14.22
C ALA A 200 -7.02 2.46 -15.23
N ILE A 201 -6.04 2.63 -16.14
CA ILE A 201 -6.11 3.63 -17.22
C ILE A 201 -7.33 3.35 -18.14
N ASP A 202 -7.74 2.08 -18.20
CA ASP A 202 -8.94 1.60 -18.90
C ASP A 202 -9.55 0.46 -18.09
N HIS A 203 -10.81 0.09 -18.36
CA HIS A 203 -11.47 -1.01 -17.67
C HIS A 203 -10.65 -2.31 -17.81
N SER A 204 -10.44 -2.96 -16.67
CA SER A 204 -9.74 -4.26 -16.65
C SER A 204 -10.55 -5.29 -17.44
N VAL A 205 -9.95 -5.83 -18.50
CA VAL A 205 -10.60 -6.79 -19.41
C VAL A 205 -9.95 -8.16 -19.25
N GLY A 206 -10.77 -9.21 -19.32
CA GLY A 206 -10.29 -10.59 -19.34
C GLY A 206 -10.75 -11.44 -18.18
N GLY A 207 -10.36 -12.72 -18.24
CA GLY A 207 -10.82 -13.73 -17.26
C GLY A 207 -10.37 -13.46 -15.82
N LEU A 208 -9.25 -12.76 -15.61
CA LEU A 208 -8.78 -12.43 -14.26
C LEU A 208 -9.72 -11.46 -13.55
N SER A 209 -10.18 -10.41 -14.24
CA SER A 209 -11.13 -9.45 -13.68
C SER A 209 -12.42 -10.14 -13.27
N GLN A 210 -12.98 -11.00 -14.14
CA GLN A 210 -14.17 -11.80 -13.81
C GLN A 210 -13.91 -12.72 -12.62
N TYR A 211 -12.76 -13.36 -12.55
CA TYR A 211 -12.40 -14.26 -11.44
C TYR A 211 -12.28 -13.50 -10.11
N LEU A 212 -11.74 -12.30 -10.12
CA LEU A 212 -11.68 -11.45 -8.92
C LEU A 212 -13.08 -11.03 -8.46
N VAL A 213 -13.96 -10.66 -9.38
CA VAL A 213 -15.37 -10.37 -9.08
C VAL A 213 -16.05 -11.63 -8.50
N ASP A 214 -15.83 -12.80 -9.07
CA ASP A 214 -16.42 -14.05 -8.57
C ASP A 214 -15.94 -14.40 -7.14
N ILE A 215 -14.65 -14.16 -6.84
CA ILE A 215 -14.12 -14.33 -5.48
C ILE A 215 -14.80 -13.37 -4.51
N THR A 216 -14.85 -12.09 -4.83
CA THR A 216 -15.35 -11.04 -3.91
C THR A 216 -16.85 -11.07 -3.71
N THR A 217 -17.59 -11.63 -4.67
CA THR A 217 -19.03 -11.87 -4.54
C THR A 217 -19.36 -13.23 -3.92
N SER A 218 -18.37 -14.09 -3.71
CA SER A 218 -18.59 -15.42 -3.13
C SER A 218 -19.07 -15.35 -1.68
N GLN A 219 -19.93 -16.31 -1.28
CA GLN A 219 -20.38 -16.42 0.11
C GLN A 219 -19.23 -16.64 1.09
N ALA A 220 -18.22 -17.42 0.72
CA ALA A 220 -17.07 -17.70 1.57
C ALA A 220 -16.26 -16.45 1.87
N TYR A 221 -16.06 -15.58 0.86
CA TYR A 221 -15.37 -14.32 1.04
C TYR A 221 -16.17 -13.36 1.93
N ASN A 222 -17.46 -13.19 1.67
CA ASN A 222 -18.34 -12.31 2.44
C ASN A 222 -18.47 -12.76 3.90
N LEU A 223 -18.56 -14.07 4.17
CA LEU A 223 -18.55 -14.60 5.53
C LEU A 223 -17.21 -14.34 6.23
N SER A 224 -16.07 -14.44 5.54
CA SER A 224 -14.77 -14.12 6.12
C SER A 224 -14.68 -12.64 6.52
N LEU A 225 -15.20 -11.73 5.70
CA LEU A 225 -15.24 -10.30 6.03
C LEU A 225 -16.10 -10.00 7.26
N ILE A 226 -17.26 -10.67 7.41
CA ILE A 226 -18.11 -10.53 8.61
C ILE A 226 -17.35 -10.99 9.86
N HIS A 227 -16.63 -12.10 9.79
CA HIS A 227 -15.82 -12.59 10.91
C HIS A 227 -14.64 -11.67 11.26
N ILE A 228 -14.07 -10.98 10.29
CA ILE A 228 -12.98 -10.02 10.52
C ILE A 228 -13.51 -8.70 11.09
N SER A 229 -14.63 -8.20 10.56
CA SER A 229 -15.18 -6.89 10.95
C SER A 229 -16.04 -6.93 12.23
N GLU A 230 -16.62 -8.08 12.60
CA GLU A 230 -17.46 -8.25 13.79
C GLU A 230 -17.06 -9.42 14.70
N PRO A 231 -15.78 -9.55 15.10
CA PRO A 231 -15.36 -10.69 15.94
C PRO A 231 -16.02 -10.72 17.31
N THR A 232 -16.59 -9.57 17.76
CA THR A 232 -17.11 -9.40 19.13
C THR A 232 -18.57 -9.82 19.27
N ARG A 233 -19.36 -9.88 18.19
CA ARG A 233 -20.78 -10.23 18.29
C ARG A 233 -21.04 -11.72 18.54
N LEU A 234 -20.15 -12.60 18.10
CA LEU A 234 -20.28 -14.04 18.33
C LEU A 234 -19.88 -14.49 19.75
N ALA A 235 -19.05 -13.72 20.45
CA ALA A 235 -18.64 -13.99 21.82
C ALA A 235 -19.71 -13.61 22.86
N LEU A 236 -20.77 -12.90 22.48
CA LEU A 236 -21.85 -12.45 23.37
C LEU A 236 -23.12 -13.35 23.29
N ILE A 237 -23.12 -14.42 22.48
CA ILE A 237 -24.27 -15.31 22.27
C ILE A 237 -24.00 -16.73 22.82
N SER A 238 -22.87 -16.96 23.50
CA SER A 238 -22.58 -18.22 24.18
C SER A 238 -22.73 -18.11 25.69
#